data_cc073e0612d5a19307116c41e15e10fb
#
_entry.id   cc073e0612d5a19307116c41e15e10fb
#
_cell.length_a   1.000
_cell.length_b   1.000
_cell.length_c   1.000
_cell.angle_alpha   90.00
_cell.angle_beta   90.00
_cell.angle_gamma   90.00
#
_symmetry.space_group_name_H-M   'P 1'
#
loop_
_entity.id
_entity.type
_entity.pdbx_description
1 polymer ?
#
loop_
_entity_poly.entity_id
_entity_poly.type
_entity_poly.pdbx_seq_one_letter_code
_entity_poly.pdbx_strand_id
1 'polypeptide(L)'
;PTDFHWGKYAGRHTGDAYNRVIAEERLFECTDRLLGRVMHTKKPERIVVGLGGDGLHIDNIQKLTTRGTPQDVDGSPIEIVHSYIDLCRRYVLYLRKFCEVDVYVVNGNHDFYSSVFLRACLKACFEDYDGVNVVADLGIRQTFLYGNSLVTFIHGDDGSVKDYPTIIASESSRLWGKSKYRYIFTGHFHTERELPQFGDAIVHRMPSLAGTDDWHHKKGYKSRKSLIGYVIDKEEGLISKEIVSVLK
;
A
#
# COMPACT_ATOMS: atom_id res chain seq x y z
N PRO A 1 3.30 -1.00 0.71
CA PRO A 1 3.36 0.38 1.23
C PRO A 1 2.14 1.17 0.76
N THR A 2 1.23 1.49 1.67
CA THR A 2 0.09 2.38 1.44
C THR A 2 0.39 3.76 2.02
N ASP A 3 -0.34 4.79 1.59
CA ASP A 3 -0.19 6.17 2.08
C ASP A 3 1.27 6.64 1.98
N PHE A 4 1.90 6.33 0.87
CA PHE A 4 3.31 6.63 0.64
C PHE A 4 3.53 8.10 0.32
N HIS A 5 2.52 8.74 -0.29
CA HIS A 5 2.49 10.17 -0.61
C HIS A 5 3.76 10.64 -1.32
N TRP A 6 4.16 9.94 -2.38
CA TRP A 6 5.29 10.35 -3.21
C TRP A 6 5.09 11.75 -3.76
N GLY A 7 6.11 12.58 -3.62
CA GLY A 7 6.05 13.99 -3.97
C GLY A 7 5.56 14.92 -2.85
N LYS A 8 5.19 14.39 -1.69
CA LYS A 8 4.88 15.21 -0.50
C LYS A 8 6.12 15.93 -0.01
N TYR A 9 5.96 17.19 0.38
CA TYR A 9 6.99 17.95 1.09
C TYR A 9 6.59 18.16 2.55
N ALA A 10 7.51 17.89 3.46
CA ALA A 10 7.41 18.25 4.87
C ALA A 10 8.75 18.78 5.37
N GLY A 11 8.74 20.00 5.92
CA GLY A 11 9.94 20.66 6.43
C GLY A 11 10.45 20.06 7.74
N ARG A 12 11.71 20.34 8.09
CA ARG A 12 12.33 19.86 9.35
C ARG A 12 11.63 20.33 10.62
N HIS A 13 10.91 21.43 10.57
CA HIS A 13 10.17 21.98 11.72
C HIS A 13 9.00 21.10 12.19
N THR A 14 8.50 20.20 11.34
CA THR A 14 7.49 19.20 11.73
C THR A 14 8.06 18.10 12.62
N GLY A 15 9.39 18.01 12.73
CA GLY A 15 10.12 16.96 13.43
C GLY A 15 10.21 15.64 12.67
N ASP A 16 9.70 15.60 11.43
CA ASP A 16 9.69 14.41 10.57
C ASP A 16 9.71 14.83 9.10
N ALA A 17 10.87 15.37 8.67
CA ALA A 17 11.06 15.83 7.30
C ALA A 17 10.75 14.74 6.27
N TYR A 18 10.18 15.15 5.14
CA TYR A 18 9.81 14.24 4.07
C TYR A 18 9.92 14.90 2.70
N ASN A 19 10.51 14.19 1.78
CA ASN A 19 10.61 14.50 0.36
C ASN A 19 10.84 13.19 -0.42
N ARG A 20 10.96 13.24 -1.73
CA ARG A 20 11.13 12.03 -2.57
C ARG A 20 12.40 11.23 -2.23
N VAL A 21 13.49 11.89 -1.87
CA VAL A 21 14.74 11.20 -1.48
C VAL A 21 14.54 10.41 -0.19
N ILE A 22 14.02 11.06 0.85
CA ILE A 22 13.73 10.41 2.13
C ILE A 22 12.68 9.29 1.98
N ALA A 23 11.69 9.51 1.13
CA ALA A 23 10.66 8.51 0.83
C ALA A 23 11.27 7.23 0.26
N GLU A 24 12.11 7.38 -0.77
CA GLU A 24 12.80 6.25 -1.42
C GLU A 24 13.71 5.50 -0.45
N GLU A 25 14.54 6.22 0.31
CA GLU A 25 15.41 5.63 1.34
C GLU A 25 14.59 4.80 2.35
N ARG A 26 13.53 5.36 2.90
CA ARG A 26 12.64 4.67 3.85
C ARG A 26 12.02 3.40 3.25
N LEU A 27 11.57 3.48 2.00
CA LEU A 27 10.94 2.34 1.34
C LEU A 27 11.91 1.18 1.20
N PHE A 28 13.09 1.41 0.62
CA PHE A 28 14.04 0.34 0.37
C PHE A 28 14.69 -0.17 1.66
N GLU A 29 15.07 0.71 2.60
CA GLU A 29 15.63 0.31 3.89
C GLU A 29 14.64 -0.55 4.71
N CYS A 30 13.39 -0.08 4.83
CA CYS A 30 12.39 -0.85 5.57
C CYS A 30 12.07 -2.17 4.89
N THR A 31 12.03 -2.21 3.55
CA THR A 31 11.79 -3.44 2.79
C THR A 31 12.94 -4.44 2.95
N ASP A 32 14.18 -3.98 2.86
CA ASP A 32 15.36 -4.84 3.04
C ASP A 32 15.35 -5.50 4.42
N ARG A 33 15.12 -4.71 5.46
CA ARG A 33 15.03 -5.22 6.84
C ARG A 33 13.85 -6.15 7.06
N LEU A 34 12.71 -5.89 6.41
CA LEU A 34 11.53 -6.73 6.46
C LEU A 34 11.80 -8.08 5.81
N LEU A 35 12.30 -8.05 4.57
CA LEU A 35 12.62 -9.28 3.82
C LEU A 35 13.73 -10.06 4.49
N GLY A 36 14.76 -9.40 5.03
CA GLY A 36 15.79 -10.05 5.81
C GLY A 36 15.24 -10.89 6.96
N ARG A 37 14.26 -10.38 7.71
CA ARG A 37 13.59 -11.12 8.79
C ARG A 37 12.77 -12.30 8.27
N VAL A 38 11.95 -12.06 7.24
CA VAL A 38 11.06 -13.09 6.68
C VAL A 38 11.85 -14.21 6.03
N MET A 39 12.88 -13.89 5.24
CA MET A 39 13.66 -14.88 4.49
C MET A 39 14.49 -15.81 5.40
N HIS A 40 14.85 -15.36 6.61
CA HIS A 40 15.53 -16.21 7.58
C HIS A 40 14.64 -17.29 8.19
N THR A 41 13.35 -17.02 8.33
CA THR A 41 12.40 -17.91 9.02
C THR A 41 11.48 -18.67 8.06
N LYS A 42 11.11 -18.05 6.97
CA LYS A 42 10.17 -18.56 5.95
C LYS A 42 10.70 -18.21 4.58
N LYS A 43 10.59 -19.14 3.64
CA LYS A 43 10.87 -18.87 2.22
C LYS A 43 9.54 -18.71 1.50
N PRO A 44 9.02 -17.49 1.32
CA PRO A 44 7.78 -17.28 0.62
C PRO A 44 7.95 -17.71 -0.86
N GLU A 45 6.95 -18.37 -1.41
CA GLU A 45 6.91 -18.70 -2.84
C GLU A 45 6.59 -17.48 -3.69
N ARG A 46 5.92 -16.48 -3.07
CA ARG A 46 5.42 -15.28 -3.74
C ARG A 46 5.33 -14.10 -2.79
N ILE A 47 5.63 -12.92 -3.30
CA ILE A 47 5.33 -11.64 -2.65
C ILE A 47 4.10 -11.05 -3.32
N VAL A 48 3.09 -10.72 -2.53
CA VAL A 48 1.94 -9.93 -2.99
C VAL A 48 2.10 -8.52 -2.47
N VAL A 49 2.17 -7.53 -3.36
CA VAL A 49 2.36 -6.14 -3.00
C VAL A 49 1.18 -5.28 -3.47
N GLY A 50 0.59 -4.53 -2.52
CA GLY A 50 -0.33 -3.44 -2.81
C GLY A 50 0.46 -2.13 -3.00
N LEU A 51 0.38 -1.54 -4.19
CA LEU A 51 0.93 -0.22 -4.51
C LEU A 51 -0.20 0.79 -4.65
N GLY A 52 0.08 2.06 -4.45
CA GLY A 52 -0.96 3.09 -4.47
C GLY A 52 -1.70 3.23 -3.13
N GLY A 53 -2.98 3.50 -3.16
CA GLY A 53 -3.73 3.87 -1.96
C GLY A 53 -3.08 5.10 -1.32
N ASP A 54 -3.16 6.26 -1.99
CA ASP A 54 -2.39 7.46 -1.72
C ASP A 54 -0.88 7.24 -1.90
N GLY A 55 -0.51 6.54 -2.96
CA GLY A 55 0.88 6.38 -3.37
C GLY A 55 1.48 7.68 -3.87
N LEU A 56 0.74 8.47 -4.67
CA LEU A 56 1.03 9.86 -5.01
C LEU A 56 0.38 10.82 -4.02
N HIS A 57 0.98 12.00 -3.86
CA HIS A 57 0.43 13.04 -2.99
C HIS A 57 -0.57 13.95 -3.69
N ILE A 58 -0.58 13.95 -5.01
CA ILE A 58 -1.41 14.78 -5.89
C ILE A 58 -1.92 13.99 -7.08
N ASP A 59 -3.05 14.42 -7.67
CA ASP A 59 -3.71 13.77 -8.80
C ASP A 59 -3.75 14.63 -10.08
N ASN A 60 -3.20 15.84 -10.05
CA ASN A 60 -3.23 16.76 -11.19
C ASN A 60 -2.10 17.79 -11.18
N ILE A 61 -1.99 18.54 -12.29
CA ILE A 61 -0.97 19.58 -12.49
C ILE A 61 -1.14 20.81 -11.59
N GLN A 62 -2.32 21.01 -10.99
CA GLN A 62 -2.62 22.11 -10.05
C GLN A 62 -2.16 21.77 -8.63
N LYS A 63 -1.50 20.64 -8.42
CA LYS A 63 -1.05 20.15 -7.11
C LYS A 63 -2.22 19.89 -6.13
N LEU A 64 -3.29 19.34 -6.64
CA LEU A 64 -4.50 19.01 -5.87
C LEU A 64 -4.65 17.50 -5.74
N THR A 65 -5.32 17.07 -4.66
CA THR A 65 -5.85 15.70 -4.55
C THR A 65 -6.98 15.48 -5.55
N THR A 66 -7.45 14.25 -5.72
CA THR A 66 -8.61 13.93 -6.57
C THR A 66 -9.84 14.81 -6.25
N ARG A 67 -10.06 15.12 -4.97
CA ARG A 67 -11.19 15.96 -4.51
C ARG A 67 -10.87 17.46 -4.49
N GLY A 68 -9.72 17.89 -4.99
CA GLY A 68 -9.37 19.29 -5.15
C GLY A 68 -8.70 19.95 -3.93
N THR A 69 -8.20 19.19 -2.96
CA THR A 69 -7.46 19.74 -1.82
C THR A 69 -6.03 20.09 -2.22
N PRO A 70 -5.57 21.33 -2.07
CA PRO A 70 -4.20 21.73 -2.37
C PRO A 70 -3.18 21.02 -1.47
N GLN A 71 -2.01 20.69 -2.04
CA GLN A 71 -0.95 19.96 -1.36
C GLN A 71 0.40 20.64 -1.55
N ASP A 72 1.25 20.57 -0.49
CA ASP A 72 2.64 20.96 -0.56
C ASP A 72 3.48 19.84 -1.15
N VAL A 73 4.20 20.13 -2.23
CA VAL A 73 4.91 19.12 -3.00
C VAL A 73 6.40 19.43 -3.18
N ASP A 74 7.16 18.34 -3.31
CA ASP A 74 8.59 18.29 -3.60
C ASP A 74 8.84 18.21 -5.10
N GLY A 75 8.70 19.34 -5.81
CA GLY A 75 8.97 19.47 -7.24
C GLY A 75 7.75 19.72 -8.12
N SER A 76 7.93 19.54 -9.42
CA SER A 76 6.83 19.71 -10.37
C SER A 76 5.94 18.47 -10.44
N PRO A 77 4.62 18.63 -10.69
CA PRO A 77 3.72 17.47 -10.81
C PRO A 77 4.14 16.45 -11.87
N ILE A 78 4.69 16.91 -12.99
CA ILE A 78 5.16 16.03 -14.07
C ILE A 78 6.35 15.17 -13.60
N GLU A 79 7.32 15.77 -12.93
CA GLU A 79 8.46 15.03 -12.36
C GLU A 79 8.03 14.05 -11.27
N ILE A 80 7.07 14.44 -10.44
CA ILE A 80 6.52 13.58 -9.38
C ILE A 80 5.89 12.33 -9.98
N VAL A 81 4.99 12.48 -10.95
CA VAL A 81 4.30 11.33 -11.58
C VAL A 81 5.30 10.45 -12.32
N HIS A 82 6.18 11.03 -13.14
CA HIS A 82 7.18 10.27 -13.89
C HIS A 82 8.11 9.47 -12.96
N SER A 83 8.65 10.12 -11.93
CA SER A 83 9.55 9.47 -10.97
C SER A 83 8.85 8.43 -10.10
N TYR A 84 7.53 8.56 -9.85
CA TYR A 84 6.77 7.56 -9.12
C TYR A 84 6.59 6.26 -9.92
N ILE A 85 6.29 6.37 -11.21
CA ILE A 85 6.18 5.20 -12.09
C ILE A 85 7.53 4.45 -12.14
N ASP A 86 8.64 5.19 -12.28
CA ASP A 86 9.98 4.57 -12.25
C ASP A 86 10.30 3.94 -10.90
N LEU A 87 9.99 4.61 -9.79
CA LEU A 87 10.15 4.05 -8.45
C LEU A 87 9.38 2.73 -8.29
N CYS A 88 8.09 2.71 -8.65
CA CYS A 88 7.27 1.51 -8.56
C CYS A 88 7.84 0.37 -9.41
N ARG A 89 8.30 0.66 -10.64
CA ARG A 89 8.96 -0.32 -11.50
C ARG A 89 10.24 -0.87 -10.85
N ARG A 90 11.12 -0.02 -10.33
CA ARG A 90 12.35 -0.42 -9.63
C ARG A 90 12.05 -1.22 -8.37
N TYR A 91 11.01 -0.85 -7.64
CA TYR A 91 10.58 -1.55 -6.43
C TYR A 91 10.06 -2.95 -6.72
N VAL A 92 9.25 -3.13 -7.76
CA VAL A 92 8.78 -4.46 -8.20
C VAL A 92 9.97 -5.33 -8.64
N LEU A 93 10.91 -4.80 -9.42
CA LEU A 93 12.13 -5.51 -9.81
C LEU A 93 13.01 -5.87 -8.60
N TYR A 94 13.04 -5.02 -7.58
CA TYR A 94 13.75 -5.32 -6.34
C TYR A 94 13.11 -6.51 -5.61
N LEU A 95 11.79 -6.51 -5.45
CA LEU A 95 11.06 -7.61 -4.82
C LEU A 95 11.23 -8.93 -5.60
N ARG A 96 11.23 -8.86 -6.93
CA ARG A 96 11.39 -10.02 -7.83
C ARG A 96 12.73 -10.75 -7.65
N LYS A 97 13.75 -10.10 -7.09
CA LYS A 97 15.02 -10.77 -6.76
C LYS A 97 14.87 -11.87 -5.70
N PHE A 98 13.81 -11.84 -4.93
CA PHE A 98 13.57 -12.77 -3.82
C PHE A 98 12.65 -13.93 -4.21
N CYS A 99 11.55 -13.64 -4.91
CA CYS A 99 10.60 -14.65 -5.42
C CYS A 99 9.66 -14.02 -6.47
N GLU A 100 8.65 -14.75 -6.90
CA GLU A 100 7.59 -14.20 -7.77
C GLU A 100 6.82 -13.07 -7.09
N VAL A 101 6.32 -12.11 -7.88
CA VAL A 101 5.62 -10.92 -7.38
C VAL A 101 4.28 -10.74 -8.06
N ASP A 102 3.21 -10.67 -7.28
CA ASP A 102 1.90 -10.17 -7.73
C ASP A 102 1.73 -8.73 -7.28
N VAL A 103 1.42 -7.85 -8.22
CA VAL A 103 1.25 -6.41 -7.99
C VAL A 103 -0.22 -6.04 -8.11
N TYR A 104 -0.78 -5.49 -7.03
CA TYR A 104 -2.11 -4.90 -6.98
C TYR A 104 -1.96 -3.38 -6.86
N VAL A 105 -2.60 -2.62 -7.74
CA VAL A 105 -2.61 -1.15 -7.63
C VAL A 105 -3.94 -0.72 -7.03
N VAL A 106 -3.86 -0.10 -5.86
CA VAL A 106 -5.01 0.38 -5.08
C VAL A 106 -5.22 1.86 -5.37
N ASN A 107 -6.47 2.27 -5.59
CA ASN A 107 -6.80 3.68 -5.76
C ASN A 107 -6.92 4.36 -4.40
N GLY A 108 -6.40 5.59 -4.27
CA GLY A 108 -6.52 6.42 -3.07
C GLY A 108 -7.30 7.71 -3.33
N ASN A 109 -7.59 8.47 -2.28
CA ASN A 109 -8.28 9.75 -2.43
C ASN A 109 -7.36 10.90 -2.85
N HIS A 110 -6.05 10.73 -2.76
CA HIS A 110 -5.06 11.67 -3.30
C HIS A 110 -4.70 11.39 -4.76
N ASP A 111 -4.82 10.15 -5.24
CA ASP A 111 -4.26 9.70 -6.51
C ASP A 111 -5.19 8.75 -7.28
N PHE A 112 -6.49 8.89 -7.13
CA PHE A 112 -7.47 7.97 -7.72
C PHE A 112 -7.27 7.82 -9.23
N TYR A 113 -7.15 8.93 -9.93
CA TYR A 113 -7.00 8.95 -11.38
C TYR A 113 -5.60 8.49 -11.82
N SER A 114 -4.57 8.99 -11.14
CA SER A 114 -3.17 8.64 -11.42
C SER A 114 -2.88 7.16 -11.18
N SER A 115 -3.57 6.51 -10.23
CA SER A 115 -3.44 5.07 -9.97
C SER A 115 -3.88 4.21 -11.15
N VAL A 116 -4.87 4.67 -11.95
CA VAL A 116 -5.29 3.96 -13.17
C VAL A 116 -4.14 3.95 -14.19
N PHE A 117 -3.48 5.08 -14.38
CA PHE A 117 -2.32 5.18 -15.28
C PHE A 117 -1.12 4.38 -14.76
N LEU A 118 -0.84 4.43 -13.45
CA LEU A 118 0.21 3.62 -12.84
C LEU A 118 0.01 2.14 -13.15
N ARG A 119 -1.21 1.64 -12.95
CA ARG A 119 -1.56 0.24 -13.24
C ARG A 119 -1.30 -0.11 -14.72
N ALA A 120 -1.76 0.73 -15.63
CA ALA A 120 -1.57 0.52 -17.07
C ALA A 120 -0.07 0.52 -17.44
N CYS A 121 0.71 1.48 -16.91
CA CYS A 121 2.16 1.54 -17.14
C CYS A 121 2.88 0.30 -16.58
N LEU A 122 2.59 -0.10 -15.35
CA LEU A 122 3.22 -1.29 -14.75
C LEU A 122 2.83 -2.56 -15.52
N LYS A 123 1.56 -2.68 -15.93
CA LYS A 123 1.14 -3.83 -16.73
C LYS A 123 1.90 -3.90 -18.04
N ALA A 124 2.03 -2.81 -18.77
CA ALA A 124 2.80 -2.76 -20.00
C ALA A 124 4.30 -3.05 -19.77
N CYS A 125 4.87 -2.52 -18.68
CA CYS A 125 6.29 -2.76 -18.36
C CYS A 125 6.61 -4.22 -18.02
N PHE A 126 5.64 -4.97 -17.51
CA PHE A 126 5.84 -6.33 -17.02
C PHE A 126 5.03 -7.37 -17.79
N GLU A 127 4.43 -7.04 -18.94
CA GLU A 127 3.58 -7.96 -19.71
C GLU A 127 4.29 -9.27 -20.05
N ASP A 128 5.55 -9.17 -20.49
CA ASP A 128 6.39 -10.32 -20.86
C ASP A 128 7.50 -10.60 -19.83
N TYR A 129 7.42 -10.04 -18.64
CA TYR A 129 8.46 -10.21 -17.62
C TYR A 129 8.17 -11.41 -16.72
N ASP A 130 9.01 -12.43 -16.81
CA ASP A 130 8.84 -13.67 -16.05
C ASP A 130 8.86 -13.47 -14.53
N GLY A 131 7.85 -14.04 -13.86
CA GLY A 131 7.71 -13.99 -12.41
C GLY A 131 7.19 -12.67 -11.83
N VAL A 132 6.68 -11.76 -12.68
CA VAL A 132 5.90 -10.59 -12.23
C VAL A 132 4.52 -10.63 -12.87
N ASN A 133 3.49 -10.53 -12.06
CA ASN A 133 2.11 -10.44 -12.52
C ASN A 133 1.48 -9.14 -12.00
N VAL A 134 1.09 -8.25 -12.89
CA VAL A 134 0.35 -7.03 -12.55
C VAL A 134 -1.13 -7.25 -12.77
N VAL A 135 -1.91 -7.20 -11.69
CA VAL A 135 -3.34 -7.45 -11.74
C VAL A 135 -4.07 -6.31 -12.43
N ALA A 136 -4.84 -6.63 -13.47
CA ALA A 136 -5.51 -5.64 -14.33
C ALA A 136 -6.88 -5.19 -13.82
N ASP A 137 -7.37 -5.72 -12.69
CA ASP A 137 -8.67 -5.36 -12.12
C ASP A 137 -8.72 -3.87 -11.76
N LEU A 138 -9.77 -3.17 -12.23
CA LEU A 138 -10.01 -1.75 -12.01
C LEU A 138 -10.87 -1.48 -10.76
N GLY A 139 -11.31 -2.52 -10.06
CA GLY A 139 -12.11 -2.38 -8.84
C GLY A 139 -11.35 -1.63 -7.74
N ILE A 140 -12.08 -0.84 -6.95
CA ILE A 140 -11.51 -0.12 -5.80
C ILE A 140 -11.16 -1.05 -4.64
N ARG A 141 -11.72 -2.25 -4.62
CA ARG A 141 -11.43 -3.34 -3.69
C ARG A 141 -10.77 -4.49 -4.44
N GLN A 142 -9.47 -4.63 -4.25
CA GLN A 142 -8.66 -5.65 -4.90
C GLN A 142 -8.71 -6.93 -4.06
N THR A 143 -9.53 -7.89 -4.48
CA THR A 143 -9.79 -9.12 -3.70
C THR A 143 -9.28 -10.35 -4.42
N PHE A 144 -8.57 -11.22 -3.71
CA PHE A 144 -8.07 -12.49 -4.23
C PHE A 144 -8.10 -13.59 -3.18
N LEU A 145 -7.99 -14.83 -3.63
CA LEU A 145 -7.90 -16.02 -2.79
C LEU A 145 -6.49 -16.61 -2.86
N TYR A 146 -5.91 -16.89 -1.69
CA TYR A 146 -4.67 -17.64 -1.56
C TYR A 146 -4.88 -18.81 -0.59
N GLY A 147 -4.90 -20.02 -1.11
CA GLY A 147 -5.29 -21.19 -0.32
C GLY A 147 -6.67 -20.98 0.33
N ASN A 148 -6.74 -21.11 1.65
CA ASN A 148 -7.95 -20.90 2.44
C ASN A 148 -8.19 -19.43 2.83
N SER A 149 -7.34 -18.51 2.39
CA SER A 149 -7.36 -17.10 2.81
C SER A 149 -7.90 -16.19 1.72
N LEU A 150 -8.93 -15.40 2.03
CA LEU A 150 -9.38 -14.26 1.24
C LEU A 150 -8.61 -13.03 1.70
N VAL A 151 -7.99 -12.36 0.75
CA VAL A 151 -7.24 -11.13 1.00
C VAL A 151 -7.85 -10.01 0.17
N THR A 152 -8.09 -8.86 0.81
CA THR A 152 -8.59 -7.66 0.13
C THR A 152 -7.70 -6.47 0.46
N PHE A 153 -7.29 -5.74 -0.57
CA PHE A 153 -6.69 -4.42 -0.43
C PHE A 153 -7.72 -3.35 -0.79
N ILE A 154 -7.85 -2.35 0.06
CA ILE A 154 -8.71 -1.18 -0.11
C ILE A 154 -8.03 0.02 0.54
N HIS A 155 -8.18 1.22 -0.05
CA HIS A 155 -7.59 2.41 0.58
C HIS A 155 -8.22 2.72 1.94
N GLY A 156 -9.53 2.80 2.01
CA GLY A 156 -10.23 2.96 3.29
C GLY A 156 -10.83 4.35 3.53
N ASP A 157 -10.89 5.20 2.50
CA ASP A 157 -11.55 6.51 2.53
C ASP A 157 -13.05 6.43 2.22
N ASP A 158 -13.51 5.32 1.65
CA ASP A 158 -14.90 5.09 1.27
C ASP A 158 -15.60 4.15 2.27
N GLY A 159 -16.64 4.65 2.90
CA GLY A 159 -17.51 3.88 3.78
C GLY A 159 -16.97 3.65 5.20
N SER A 160 -17.68 2.85 5.95
CA SER A 160 -17.30 2.45 7.31
C SER A 160 -16.54 1.14 7.31
N VAL A 161 -15.49 1.06 8.10
CA VAL A 161 -14.71 -0.19 8.29
C VAL A 161 -15.60 -1.37 8.68
N LYS A 162 -16.71 -1.12 9.40
CA LYS A 162 -17.67 -2.15 9.81
C LYS A 162 -18.42 -2.77 8.63
N ASP A 163 -18.56 -2.04 7.53
CA ASP A 163 -19.36 -2.46 6.37
C ASP A 163 -18.51 -3.25 5.36
N TYR A 164 -17.18 -3.13 5.40
CA TYR A 164 -16.29 -3.81 4.45
C TYR A 164 -16.51 -5.32 4.36
N PRO A 165 -16.62 -6.09 5.44
CA PRO A 165 -16.87 -7.51 5.33
C PRO A 165 -18.16 -7.85 4.57
N THR A 166 -19.25 -7.12 4.82
CA THR A 166 -20.53 -7.31 4.14
C THR A 166 -20.45 -6.94 2.66
N ILE A 167 -19.78 -5.82 2.35
CA ILE A 167 -19.59 -5.37 0.97
C ILE A 167 -18.77 -6.40 0.20
N ILE A 168 -17.62 -6.84 0.75
CA ILE A 168 -16.75 -7.81 0.10
C ILE A 168 -17.43 -9.16 -0.06
N ALA A 169 -18.20 -9.60 0.95
CA ALA A 169 -18.99 -10.82 0.87
C ALA A 169 -20.04 -10.77 -0.26
N SER A 170 -20.65 -9.60 -0.49
CA SER A 170 -21.61 -9.39 -1.57
C SER A 170 -20.93 -9.34 -2.94
N GLU A 171 -19.86 -8.56 -3.09
CA GLU A 171 -19.17 -8.37 -4.37
C GLU A 171 -18.37 -9.60 -4.80
N SER A 172 -17.77 -10.31 -3.84
CA SER A 172 -16.90 -11.46 -4.06
C SER A 172 -17.45 -12.73 -3.41
N SER A 173 -18.77 -12.95 -3.47
CA SER A 173 -19.48 -14.02 -2.78
C SER A 173 -18.89 -15.41 -3.02
N ARG A 174 -18.47 -15.69 -4.25
CA ARG A 174 -17.84 -16.98 -4.61
C ARG A 174 -16.49 -17.18 -3.89
N LEU A 175 -15.67 -16.14 -3.80
CA LEU A 175 -14.38 -16.21 -3.11
C LEU A 175 -14.58 -16.25 -1.60
N TRP A 176 -15.52 -15.45 -1.10
CA TRP A 176 -15.93 -15.44 0.31
C TRP A 176 -16.37 -16.82 0.79
N GLY A 177 -17.26 -17.48 0.05
CA GLY A 177 -17.76 -18.81 0.38
C GLY A 177 -16.70 -19.93 0.34
N LYS A 178 -15.60 -19.72 -0.39
CA LYS A 178 -14.47 -20.66 -0.47
C LYS A 178 -13.41 -20.43 0.61
N SER A 179 -13.41 -19.24 1.22
CA SER A 179 -12.39 -18.87 2.20
C SER A 179 -12.75 -19.30 3.62
N LYS A 180 -11.74 -19.71 4.38
CA LYS A 180 -11.81 -19.95 5.83
C LYS A 180 -11.35 -18.74 6.62
N TYR A 181 -10.34 -18.04 6.12
CA TYR A 181 -9.75 -16.85 6.75
C TYR A 181 -9.96 -15.64 5.84
N ARG A 182 -10.17 -14.45 6.43
CA ARG A 182 -10.47 -13.24 5.67
C ARG A 182 -9.70 -12.06 6.25
N TYR A 183 -8.85 -11.44 5.42
CA TYR A 183 -7.97 -10.34 5.80
C TYR A 183 -8.25 -9.15 4.89
N ILE A 184 -8.56 -8.00 5.49
CA ILE A 184 -8.81 -6.74 4.80
C ILE A 184 -7.74 -5.76 5.22
N PHE A 185 -6.92 -5.30 4.28
CA PHE A 185 -5.85 -4.36 4.52
C PHE A 185 -6.27 -2.97 4.03
N THR A 186 -6.24 -1.98 4.96
CA THR A 186 -6.64 -0.59 4.66
C THR A 186 -5.53 0.38 5.00
N GLY A 187 -5.45 1.50 4.28
CA GLY A 187 -4.61 2.66 4.56
C GLY A 187 -5.38 3.83 5.16
N HIS A 188 -5.19 5.02 4.55
CA HIS A 188 -5.88 6.29 4.76
C HIS A 188 -5.62 6.98 6.11
N PHE A 189 -5.62 6.26 7.20
CA PHE A 189 -5.49 6.84 8.53
C PHE A 189 -4.05 6.94 9.04
N HIS A 190 -3.07 6.44 8.31
CA HIS A 190 -1.64 6.45 8.62
C HIS A 190 -1.28 5.87 10.01
N THR A 191 -2.15 5.03 10.57
CA THR A 191 -1.97 4.45 11.90
C THR A 191 -2.13 2.95 11.87
N GLU A 192 -1.18 2.25 12.49
CA GLU A 192 -1.31 0.81 12.67
C GLU A 192 -2.46 0.51 13.64
N ARG A 193 -3.40 -0.33 13.22
CA ARG A 193 -4.47 -0.81 14.06
C ARG A 193 -5.03 -2.13 13.52
N GLU A 194 -5.23 -3.07 14.41
CA GLU A 194 -6.06 -4.23 14.16
C GLU A 194 -7.44 -3.96 14.74
N LEU A 195 -8.46 -4.04 13.90
CA LEU A 195 -9.82 -3.75 14.28
C LEU A 195 -10.56 -5.05 14.58
N PRO A 196 -11.56 -5.00 15.49
CA PRO A 196 -12.34 -6.18 15.83
C PRO A 196 -12.84 -6.93 14.60
N GLN A 197 -12.99 -8.24 14.73
CA GLN A 197 -13.54 -9.09 13.69
C GLN A 197 -14.99 -8.69 13.39
N PHE A 198 -15.29 -8.53 12.12
CA PHE A 198 -16.61 -8.30 11.60
C PHE A 198 -16.93 -9.42 10.61
N GLY A 199 -17.95 -10.25 10.87
CA GLY A 199 -18.34 -11.34 9.97
C GLY A 199 -17.17 -12.26 9.61
N ASP A 200 -16.38 -12.70 10.60
CA ASP A 200 -15.18 -13.53 10.46
C ASP A 200 -14.03 -12.91 9.63
N ALA A 201 -14.05 -11.59 9.41
CA ALA A 201 -12.96 -10.88 8.75
C ALA A 201 -12.18 -10.01 9.72
N ILE A 202 -10.85 -10.02 9.60
CA ILE A 202 -9.96 -9.16 10.36
C ILE A 202 -9.55 -7.99 9.49
N VAL A 203 -9.80 -6.76 9.97
CA VAL A 203 -9.39 -5.55 9.28
C VAL A 203 -8.08 -5.04 9.87
N HIS A 204 -7.05 -5.01 9.05
CA HIS A 204 -5.74 -4.47 9.37
C HIS A 204 -5.59 -3.07 8.77
N ARG A 205 -5.54 -2.07 9.62
CA ARG A 205 -5.18 -0.71 9.21
C ARG A 205 -3.66 -0.60 9.16
N MET A 206 -3.15 -0.13 8.04
CA MET A 206 -1.72 -0.07 7.77
C MET A 206 -1.13 1.28 8.17
N PRO A 207 0.09 1.30 8.73
CA PRO A 207 0.84 2.52 8.95
C PRO A 207 1.40 3.06 7.63
N SER A 208 1.86 4.31 7.66
CA SER A 208 2.52 4.99 6.54
C SER A 208 4.01 5.18 6.81
N LEU A 209 4.81 5.24 5.73
CA LEU A 209 6.22 5.68 5.76
C LEU A 209 6.34 7.20 5.58
N ALA A 210 5.25 7.88 5.18
CA ALA A 210 5.26 9.31 4.91
C ALA A 210 5.49 10.14 6.17
N GLY A 211 6.29 11.20 6.03
CA GLY A 211 6.55 12.16 7.09
C GLY A 211 5.30 12.95 7.49
N THR A 212 5.38 13.54 8.68
CA THR A 212 4.31 14.38 9.25
C THR A 212 4.35 15.75 8.60
N ASP A 213 3.30 16.17 7.90
CA ASP A 213 3.15 17.51 7.36
C ASP A 213 2.67 18.52 8.41
N ASP A 214 2.60 19.79 8.01
CA ASP A 214 2.20 20.89 8.88
C ASP A 214 0.79 20.73 9.44
N TRP A 215 -0.14 20.19 8.65
CA TRP A 215 -1.51 19.96 9.10
C TRP A 215 -1.57 18.90 10.19
N HIS A 216 -0.91 17.76 9.99
CA HIS A 216 -0.81 16.70 10.99
C HIS A 216 -0.05 17.15 12.23
N HIS A 217 1.02 17.95 12.03
CA HIS A 217 1.80 18.51 13.12
C HIS A 217 0.96 19.46 13.99
N LYS A 218 0.24 20.40 13.37
CA LYS A 218 -0.67 21.34 14.08
C LYS A 218 -1.79 20.61 14.84
N LYS A 219 -2.28 19.48 14.32
CA LYS A 219 -3.31 18.65 14.98
C LYS A 219 -2.74 17.71 16.04
N GLY A 220 -1.43 17.64 16.20
CA GLY A 220 -0.78 16.74 17.15
C GLY A 220 -0.80 15.26 16.73
N TYR A 221 -1.12 14.96 15.48
CA TYR A 221 -1.14 13.61 14.96
C TYR A 221 0.29 13.12 14.72
N LYS A 222 0.74 12.22 15.59
CA LYS A 222 2.02 11.51 15.44
C LYS A 222 1.75 10.03 15.37
N SER A 223 2.12 9.41 14.27
CA SER A 223 2.09 7.96 14.10
C SER A 223 3.48 7.41 13.90
N ARG A 224 3.69 6.17 14.35
CA ARG A 224 4.92 5.43 14.07
C ARG A 224 5.03 5.22 12.55
N LYS A 225 6.18 5.60 11.98
CA LYS A 225 6.47 5.35 10.57
C LYS A 225 7.02 3.95 10.44
N SER A 226 6.30 3.07 9.75
CA SER A 226 6.68 1.66 9.65
C SER A 226 6.13 1.00 8.39
N LEU A 227 6.79 -0.06 7.97
CA LEU A 227 6.35 -0.99 6.96
C LEU A 227 5.97 -2.31 7.63
N ILE A 228 4.87 -2.92 7.20
CA ILE A 228 4.43 -4.20 7.73
C ILE A 228 4.33 -5.22 6.60
N GLY A 229 4.88 -6.41 6.87
CA GLY A 229 4.68 -7.61 6.06
C GLY A 229 3.87 -8.65 6.83
N TYR A 230 3.05 -9.39 6.12
CA TYR A 230 2.26 -10.48 6.64
C TYR A 230 2.64 -11.77 5.90
N VAL A 231 2.89 -12.83 6.64
CA VAL A 231 3.15 -14.15 6.06
C VAL A 231 1.88 -14.98 6.20
N ILE A 232 1.32 -15.36 5.06
CA ILE A 232 0.08 -16.13 4.99
C ILE A 232 0.41 -17.51 4.45
N ASP A 233 0.01 -18.54 5.16
CA ASP A 233 0.07 -19.93 4.74
C ASP A 233 -1.21 -20.33 3.99
N LYS A 234 -1.11 -21.27 3.05
CA LYS A 234 -2.25 -21.73 2.24
C LYS A 234 -3.36 -22.39 3.07
N GLU A 235 -2.98 -23.10 4.13
CA GLU A 235 -3.91 -23.88 4.97
C GLU A 235 -4.21 -23.22 6.31
N GLU A 236 -3.19 -22.63 6.96
CA GLU A 236 -3.29 -22.09 8.32
C GLU A 236 -3.67 -20.60 8.37
N GLY A 237 -3.63 -19.89 7.22
CA GLY A 237 -3.89 -18.47 7.15
C GLY A 237 -2.70 -17.63 7.61
N LEU A 238 -2.94 -16.53 8.34
CA LEU A 238 -1.90 -15.62 8.81
C LEU A 238 -1.04 -16.26 9.90
N ILE A 239 0.23 -16.52 9.60
CA ILE A 239 1.19 -17.18 10.51
C ILE A 239 2.22 -16.24 11.12
N SER A 240 2.53 -15.10 10.51
CA SER A 240 3.34 -14.06 11.14
C SER A 240 3.08 -12.67 10.60
N LYS A 241 3.40 -11.68 11.41
CA LYS A 241 3.35 -10.25 11.12
C LYS A 241 4.69 -9.63 11.50
N GLU A 242 5.38 -9.06 10.53
CA GLU A 242 6.67 -8.40 10.72
C GLU A 242 6.54 -6.90 10.61
N ILE A 243 6.99 -6.17 11.61
CA ILE A 243 6.92 -4.70 11.66
C ILE A 243 8.33 -4.13 11.64
N VAL A 244 8.61 -3.29 10.66
CA VAL A 244 9.87 -2.55 10.56
C VAL A 244 9.61 -1.06 10.63
N SER A 245 10.17 -0.40 11.65
CA SER A 245 10.06 1.05 11.79
C SER A 245 11.19 1.76 11.07
N VAL A 246 10.91 2.97 10.58
CA VAL A 246 11.93 3.90 10.13
C VAL A 246 12.89 4.16 11.30
N LEU A 247 14.19 4.03 11.07
CA LEU A 247 15.23 4.43 12.01
C LEU A 247 15.40 5.95 11.94
N LYS A 248 15.63 6.57 13.10
CA LYS A 248 15.86 8.03 13.18
C LYS A 248 17.23 8.38 12.63
#